data_928cfecb09e18ef2fe3bb91784866722
#
_entry.id   928cfecb09e18ef2fe3bb91784866722
#
_cell.length_a   1.000
_cell.length_b   1.000
_cell.length_c   1.000
_cell.angle_alpha   90.00
_cell.angle_beta   90.00
_cell.angle_gamma   90.00
#
_symmetry.space_group_name_H-M   'P 1'
#
loop_
_entity.id
_entity.type
_entity.pdbx_description
1 polymer ?
#
loop_
_entity_poly.entity_id
_entity_poly.type
_entity_poly.pdbx_seq_one_letter_code
_entity_poly.pdbx_strand_id
1 'polypeptide(L)'
;SGYHGRNTKVYDRRLTLHRGVSNPITFTFKNEDQKAQDITSKTYELNVVDTESQKSVITKTLAILDDGSTVSTKGDASTTITEGDLLPLDAGFYNFAVREVKSDGSREVTYADTGYAASGTIELLDGAYPQFVASTSITGFTATADSKSLAKTSSTIGSRPGINNNKALHTIAVYTKNFSGSLKVQGTMVSSPTSANDYFDITMTDAASATNTFTSSTAVTNFNFTGVYQNVRFTWDNDPDNTGIVDKILYRQ
;
A
#
# COMPACT_ATOMS: atom_id res chain seq x y z
N SER A 1 -19.94 27.79 35.97
CA SER A 1 -18.56 27.34 35.93
C SER A 1 -18.39 25.84 35.73
N GLY A 2 -19.44 25.07 35.49
CA GLY A 2 -19.37 23.62 35.28
C GLY A 2 -19.17 23.17 33.84
N TYR A 3 -18.79 24.05 32.96
CA TYR A 3 -18.78 23.78 31.51
C TYR A 3 -17.54 23.10 30.95
N HIS A 4 -16.41 23.27 31.62
CA HIS A 4 -15.13 22.90 31.01
C HIS A 4 -14.72 21.43 31.10
N GLY A 5 -15.27 20.69 32.04
CA GLY A 5 -14.91 19.28 32.19
C GLY A 5 -15.78 18.30 31.39
N ARG A 6 -16.92 18.75 30.90
CA ARG A 6 -17.93 17.87 30.33
C ARG A 6 -17.72 17.57 28.85
N ASN A 7 -17.12 18.49 28.12
CA ASN A 7 -17.02 18.38 26.68
C ASN A 7 -15.74 17.71 26.19
N THR A 8 -14.66 17.75 26.95
CA THR A 8 -13.38 17.19 26.56
C THR A 8 -13.30 15.67 26.69
N LYS A 9 -14.03 15.07 27.63
CA LYS A 9 -13.97 13.62 27.88
C LYS A 9 -14.97 12.79 27.07
N VAL A 10 -16.08 13.37 26.67
CA VAL A 10 -17.12 12.65 25.91
C VAL A 10 -16.68 12.38 24.47
N TYR A 11 -15.73 13.13 23.97
CA TYR A 11 -15.29 13.09 22.58
C TYR A 11 -13.79 12.82 22.40
N ASP A 12 -13.12 12.33 23.45
CA ASP A 12 -11.74 11.82 23.27
C ASP A 12 -11.77 10.52 22.47
N ARG A 13 -11.53 10.66 21.17
CA ARG A 13 -11.54 9.57 20.20
C ARG A 13 -10.13 9.27 19.73
N ARG A 14 -9.27 9.08 20.70
CA ARG A 14 -7.90 8.67 20.46
C ARG A 14 -7.85 7.19 20.11
N LEU A 15 -7.23 6.88 18.98
CA LEU A 15 -6.80 5.54 18.62
C LEU A 15 -5.33 5.40 18.98
N THR A 16 -4.98 4.33 19.66
CA THR A 16 -3.59 3.99 19.95
C THR A 16 -3.13 2.89 19.00
N LEU A 17 -2.07 3.15 18.25
CA LEU A 17 -1.45 2.20 17.35
C LEU A 17 -0.01 1.92 17.80
N HIS A 18 0.45 0.71 17.51
CA HIS A 18 1.79 0.26 17.85
C HIS A 18 2.58 -0.02 16.57
N ARG A 19 3.78 0.57 16.45
CA ARG A 19 4.72 0.27 15.36
C ARG A 19 5.24 -1.17 15.48
N GLY A 20 5.51 -1.79 14.33
CA GLY A 20 6.10 -3.12 14.24
C GLY A 20 5.11 -4.27 14.39
N VAL A 21 3.82 -4.00 14.51
CA VAL A 21 2.76 -5.00 14.54
C VAL A 21 1.57 -4.54 13.70
N SER A 22 0.69 -5.47 13.36
CA SER A 22 -0.59 -5.15 12.72
C SER A 22 -1.61 -4.68 13.75
N ASN A 23 -2.32 -3.60 13.43
CA ASN A 23 -3.32 -2.98 14.29
C ASN A 23 -4.70 -3.08 13.62
N PRO A 24 -5.55 -4.03 14.03
CA PRO A 24 -6.93 -4.11 13.55
C PRO A 24 -7.77 -3.02 14.20
N ILE A 25 -8.64 -2.37 13.42
CA ILE A 25 -9.54 -1.30 13.86
C ILE A 25 -10.93 -1.60 13.35
N THR A 26 -11.92 -1.44 14.23
CA THR A 26 -13.34 -1.55 13.88
C THR A 26 -14.04 -0.24 14.22
N PHE A 27 -14.84 0.27 13.28
CA PHE A 27 -15.70 1.43 13.46
C PHE A 27 -17.15 0.97 13.46
N THR A 28 -17.94 1.50 14.40
CA THR A 28 -19.39 1.31 14.41
C THR A 28 -20.07 2.63 14.05
N PHE A 29 -20.78 2.64 12.94
CA PHE A 29 -21.52 3.81 12.46
C PHE A 29 -22.89 3.87 13.11
N LYS A 30 -23.18 5.00 13.75
CA LYS A 30 -24.42 5.26 14.47
C LYS A 30 -25.10 6.52 13.95
N ASN A 31 -26.43 6.54 14.05
CA ASN A 31 -27.22 7.72 13.78
C ASN A 31 -27.24 8.71 14.98
N GLU A 32 -27.96 9.81 14.85
CA GLU A 32 -28.11 10.82 15.89
C GLU A 32 -28.67 10.24 17.20
N ASP A 33 -29.52 9.21 17.14
CA ASP A 33 -30.08 8.49 18.28
C ASP A 33 -29.13 7.44 18.90
N GLN A 34 -27.86 7.42 18.46
CA GLN A 34 -26.85 6.42 18.89
C GLN A 34 -27.19 4.98 18.50
N LYS A 35 -28.06 4.77 17.53
CA LYS A 35 -28.41 3.46 17.00
C LYS A 35 -27.53 3.11 15.80
N ALA A 36 -27.09 1.85 15.71
CA ALA A 36 -26.32 1.35 14.59
C ALA A 36 -27.08 1.53 13.26
N GLN A 37 -26.41 2.12 12.28
CA GLN A 37 -26.95 2.34 10.94
C GLN A 37 -26.75 1.10 10.06
N ASP A 38 -27.62 0.93 9.08
CA ASP A 38 -27.38 -0.01 7.98
C ASP A 38 -26.38 0.60 7.00
N ILE A 39 -25.24 -0.07 6.83
CA ILE A 39 -24.15 0.37 5.95
C ILE A 39 -23.83 -0.64 4.85
N THR A 40 -24.68 -1.66 4.65
CA THR A 40 -24.44 -2.77 3.73
C THR A 40 -24.11 -2.37 2.30
N SER A 41 -24.66 -1.26 1.81
CA SER A 41 -24.43 -0.74 0.45
C SER A 41 -23.44 0.41 0.36
N LYS A 42 -22.77 0.71 1.46
CA LYS A 42 -21.89 1.89 1.56
C LYS A 42 -20.42 1.51 1.44
N THR A 43 -19.62 2.47 1.01
CA THR A 43 -18.16 2.37 0.94
C THR A 43 -17.55 3.47 1.81
N TYR A 44 -16.65 3.08 2.70
CA TYR A 44 -15.95 4.01 3.60
C TYR A 44 -14.45 3.93 3.41
N GLU A 45 -13.79 5.05 3.60
CA GLU A 45 -12.34 5.19 3.52
C GLU A 45 -11.82 5.86 4.79
N LEU A 46 -10.84 5.22 5.43
CA LEU A 46 -10.04 5.82 6.50
C LEU A 46 -8.87 6.58 5.89
N ASN A 47 -8.69 7.81 6.29
CA ASN A 47 -7.56 8.63 5.90
C ASN A 47 -6.82 9.14 7.14
N VAL A 48 -5.51 8.89 7.22
CA VAL A 48 -4.63 9.37 8.28
C VAL A 48 -3.73 10.46 7.72
N VAL A 49 -3.65 11.55 8.44
CA VAL A 49 -2.94 12.77 8.02
C VAL A 49 -1.90 13.13 9.06
N ASP A 50 -0.70 13.45 8.60
CA ASP A 50 0.34 14.06 9.43
C ASP A 50 -0.10 15.47 9.84
N THR A 51 -0.03 15.76 11.13
CA THR A 51 -0.49 17.04 11.71
C THR A 51 0.37 18.23 11.28
N GLU A 52 1.63 18.03 10.98
CA GLU A 52 2.56 19.09 10.59
C GLU A 52 2.50 19.37 9.09
N SER A 53 2.68 18.35 8.27
CA SER A 53 2.72 18.51 6.82
C SER A 53 1.33 18.58 6.17
N GLN A 54 0.26 18.21 6.90
CA GLN A 54 -1.11 18.09 6.40
C GLN A 54 -1.24 17.12 5.21
N LYS A 55 -0.30 16.19 5.08
CA LYS A 55 -0.30 15.18 4.02
C LYS A 55 -0.94 13.88 4.50
N SER A 56 -1.69 13.26 3.60
CA SER A 56 -2.21 11.91 3.82
C SER A 56 -1.04 10.91 3.85
N VAL A 57 -0.93 10.16 4.94
CA VAL A 57 0.13 9.16 5.15
C VAL A 57 -0.39 7.73 5.04
N ILE A 58 -1.67 7.50 5.35
CA ILE A 58 -2.35 6.20 5.22
C ILE A 58 -3.74 6.43 4.67
N THR A 59 -4.14 5.64 3.69
CA THR A 59 -5.49 5.56 3.18
C THR A 59 -5.91 4.11 3.09
N LYS A 60 -7.03 3.74 3.73
CA LYS A 60 -7.57 2.38 3.76
C LYS A 60 -9.06 2.38 3.44
N THR A 61 -9.48 1.49 2.54
CA THR A 61 -10.89 1.16 2.37
C THR A 61 -11.32 0.24 3.50
N LEU A 62 -12.45 0.53 4.13
CA LEU A 62 -12.99 -0.30 5.22
C LEU A 62 -13.74 -1.50 4.64
N ALA A 63 -13.53 -2.67 5.22
CA ALA A 63 -14.34 -3.85 4.95
C ALA A 63 -15.65 -3.74 5.74
N ILE A 64 -16.78 -3.79 5.06
CA ILE A 64 -18.11 -3.77 5.68
C ILE A 64 -18.37 -5.12 6.34
N LEU A 65 -18.63 -5.12 7.64
CA LEU A 65 -18.99 -6.30 8.42
C LEU A 65 -20.50 -6.45 8.60
N ASP A 66 -21.24 -5.38 8.35
CA ASP A 66 -22.71 -5.38 8.36
C ASP A 66 -23.25 -6.20 7.18
N ASP A 67 -23.89 -7.32 7.48
CA ASP A 67 -24.49 -8.23 6.50
C ASP A 67 -25.99 -7.96 6.27
N GLY A 68 -26.53 -6.92 6.89
CA GLY A 68 -27.94 -6.54 6.83
C GLY A 68 -28.88 -7.39 7.68
N SER A 69 -28.38 -8.45 8.31
CA SER A 69 -29.19 -9.42 9.07
C SER A 69 -28.74 -9.63 10.51
N THR A 70 -27.43 -9.56 10.75
CA THR A 70 -26.83 -9.84 12.06
C THR A 70 -26.79 -8.58 12.92
N VAL A 71 -27.52 -8.56 14.01
CA VAL A 71 -27.63 -7.39 14.90
C VAL A 71 -26.28 -6.99 15.52
N SER A 72 -25.42 -7.97 15.84
CA SER A 72 -24.14 -7.72 16.49
C SER A 72 -23.09 -7.05 15.58
N THR A 73 -23.24 -7.14 14.27
CA THR A 73 -22.33 -6.53 13.28
C THR A 73 -22.94 -5.34 12.57
N LYS A 74 -24.19 -4.96 12.92
CA LYS A 74 -24.88 -3.86 12.30
C LYS A 74 -24.10 -2.54 12.48
N GLY A 75 -23.85 -1.87 11.36
CA GLY A 75 -23.10 -0.62 11.33
C GLY A 75 -21.60 -0.77 11.46
N ASP A 76 -21.06 -1.99 11.49
CA ASP A 76 -19.64 -2.23 11.68
C ASP A 76 -18.87 -2.31 10.35
N ALA A 77 -17.73 -1.65 10.33
CA ALA A 77 -16.74 -1.75 9.28
C ALA A 77 -15.33 -1.77 9.88
N SER A 78 -14.43 -2.51 9.27
CA SER A 78 -13.08 -2.72 9.82
C SER A 78 -11.98 -2.52 8.79
N THR A 79 -10.78 -2.26 9.29
CA THR A 79 -9.55 -2.32 8.52
C THR A 79 -8.40 -2.74 9.42
N THR A 80 -7.28 -3.11 8.81
CA THR A 80 -6.04 -3.37 9.54
C THR A 80 -4.98 -2.39 9.05
N ILE A 81 -4.43 -1.60 9.96
CA ILE A 81 -3.23 -0.82 9.70
C ILE A 81 -2.05 -1.74 9.96
N THR A 82 -1.33 -2.08 8.90
CA THR A 82 -0.24 -3.06 8.95
C THR A 82 1.04 -2.44 9.50
N GLU A 83 1.97 -3.29 9.93
CA GLU A 83 3.33 -2.83 10.28
C GLU A 83 3.99 -2.06 9.15
N GLY A 84 3.77 -2.47 7.89
CA GLY A 84 4.31 -1.80 6.72
C GLY A 84 3.72 -0.40 6.50
N ASP A 85 2.47 -0.18 6.85
CA ASP A 85 1.85 1.15 6.77
C ASP A 85 2.46 2.13 7.78
N LEU A 86 2.89 1.64 8.93
CA LEU A 86 3.43 2.43 10.02
C LEU A 86 4.96 2.60 9.97
N LEU A 87 5.63 1.75 9.20
CA LEU A 87 7.09 1.72 9.18
C LEU A 87 7.75 3.07 8.79
N PRO A 88 7.25 3.83 7.80
CA PRO A 88 7.81 5.12 7.42
C PRO A 88 7.39 6.27 8.35
N LEU A 89 6.53 6.02 9.34
CA LEU A 89 6.00 7.04 10.23
C LEU A 89 6.80 7.10 11.54
N ASP A 90 7.02 8.31 12.03
CA ASP A 90 7.59 8.52 13.36
C ASP A 90 6.52 8.36 14.44
N ALA A 91 6.93 7.93 15.64
CA ALA A 91 6.05 7.92 16.80
C ALA A 91 5.56 9.34 17.11
N GLY A 92 4.30 9.46 17.49
CA GLY A 92 3.68 10.75 17.77
C GLY A 92 2.20 10.75 17.44
N PHE A 93 1.67 11.95 17.17
CA PHE A 93 0.25 12.17 16.95
C PHE A 93 -0.05 12.43 15.48
N TYR A 94 -1.13 11.81 15.02
CA TYR A 94 -1.69 11.96 13.67
C TYR A 94 -3.19 12.25 13.79
N ASN A 95 -3.76 12.88 12.78
CA ASN A 95 -5.19 13.02 12.66
C ASN A 95 -5.76 11.97 11.72
N PHE A 96 -6.99 11.52 11.97
CA PHE A 96 -7.69 10.65 11.04
C PHE A 96 -9.13 11.12 10.82
N ALA A 97 -9.67 10.77 9.67
CA ALA A 97 -11.07 10.94 9.34
C ALA A 97 -11.57 9.70 8.59
N VAL A 98 -12.86 9.42 8.74
CA VAL A 98 -13.54 8.40 7.94
C VAL A 98 -14.52 9.14 7.02
N ARG A 99 -14.48 8.83 5.73
CA ARG A 99 -15.36 9.42 4.72
C ARG A 99 -16.09 8.34 3.95
N GLU A 100 -17.34 8.63 3.61
CA GLU A 100 -18.12 7.83 2.67
C GLU A 100 -17.69 8.16 1.25
N VAL A 101 -17.43 7.15 0.44
CA VAL A 101 -17.18 7.29 -0.99
C VAL A 101 -18.47 6.97 -1.73
N LYS A 102 -19.03 7.98 -2.41
CA LYS A 102 -20.27 7.84 -3.18
C LYS A 102 -20.02 7.16 -4.53
N SER A 103 -21.09 6.70 -5.15
CA SER A 103 -21.03 6.03 -6.46
C SER A 103 -20.49 6.91 -7.60
N ASP A 104 -20.60 8.23 -7.47
CA ASP A 104 -20.05 9.22 -8.40
C ASP A 104 -18.58 9.56 -8.12
N GLY A 105 -17.97 8.92 -7.10
CA GLY A 105 -16.59 9.15 -6.66
C GLY A 105 -16.42 10.33 -5.72
N SER A 106 -17.48 11.07 -5.40
CA SER A 106 -17.42 12.13 -4.39
C SER A 106 -17.23 11.54 -2.99
N ARG A 107 -16.66 12.34 -2.09
CA ARG A 107 -16.38 11.93 -0.73
C ARG A 107 -17.09 12.86 0.25
N GLU A 108 -17.84 12.27 1.16
CA GLU A 108 -18.50 12.98 2.24
C GLU A 108 -17.91 12.53 3.58
N VAL A 109 -17.61 13.49 4.43
CA VAL A 109 -17.12 13.20 5.78
C VAL A 109 -18.29 12.65 6.59
N THR A 110 -18.23 11.37 6.94
CA THR A 110 -19.21 10.71 7.80
C THR A 110 -18.89 10.86 9.27
N TYR A 111 -17.67 11.23 9.56
CA TYR A 111 -17.17 11.41 10.90
C TYR A 111 -16.43 12.74 10.98
N ALA A 112 -17.17 13.79 11.27
CA ALA A 112 -16.67 15.06 11.74
C ALA A 112 -17.66 15.59 12.77
N ASP A 113 -17.17 15.89 13.93
CA ASP A 113 -17.89 16.75 14.84
C ASP A 113 -17.66 18.19 14.36
N THR A 114 -18.58 18.69 13.57
CA THR A 114 -18.50 20.03 12.96
C THR A 114 -18.40 21.16 13.99
N GLY A 115 -18.76 20.88 15.25
CA GLY A 115 -18.64 21.85 16.33
C GLY A 115 -17.23 22.02 16.88
N TYR A 116 -16.32 21.08 16.61
CA TYR A 116 -15.00 21.03 17.24
C TYR A 116 -13.84 20.77 16.29
N ALA A 117 -14.03 20.92 15.00
CA ALA A 117 -13.05 20.59 13.97
C ALA A 117 -12.49 19.16 14.11
N ALA A 118 -13.37 18.22 14.49
CA ALA A 118 -12.96 16.92 14.97
C ALA A 118 -12.64 15.95 13.84
N SER A 119 -11.39 15.97 13.47
CA SER A 119 -10.70 14.74 13.11
C SER A 119 -10.38 13.99 14.39
N GLY A 120 -10.52 12.66 14.41
CA GLY A 120 -10.02 11.84 15.51
C GLY A 120 -8.49 11.93 15.58
N THR A 121 -7.93 11.61 16.74
CA THR A 121 -6.48 11.60 16.97
C THR A 121 -5.98 10.17 17.03
N ILE A 122 -4.88 9.90 16.34
CA ILE A 122 -4.09 8.67 16.48
C ILE A 122 -2.83 8.99 17.26
N GLU A 123 -2.56 8.20 18.29
CA GLU A 123 -1.28 8.15 18.96
C GLU A 123 -0.52 6.92 18.50
N LEU A 124 0.58 7.13 17.78
CA LEU A 124 1.46 6.07 17.32
C LEU A 124 2.60 5.88 18.32
N LEU A 125 2.63 4.72 18.95
CA LEU A 125 3.65 4.34 19.92
C LEU A 125 4.74 3.51 19.24
N ASP A 126 5.99 3.73 19.64
CA ASP A 126 7.08 2.85 19.29
C ASP A 126 6.93 1.48 19.96
N GLY A 127 7.30 0.44 19.22
CA GLY A 127 7.34 -0.94 19.70
C GLY A 127 8.77 -1.49 19.73
N ALA A 128 8.98 -2.54 20.50
CA ALA A 128 10.24 -3.29 20.55
C ALA A 128 10.38 -4.32 19.41
N TYR A 129 9.58 -4.18 18.36
CA TYR A 129 9.51 -5.14 17.27
C TYR A 129 10.34 -4.69 16.05
N PRO A 130 10.86 -5.63 15.24
CA PRO A 130 11.50 -5.30 13.98
C PRO A 130 10.60 -4.44 13.09
N GLN A 131 11.19 -3.42 12.45
CA GLN A 131 10.45 -2.41 11.72
C GLN A 131 10.86 -2.36 10.25
N PHE A 132 10.72 -3.47 9.56
CA PHE A 132 10.94 -3.51 8.11
C PHE A 132 10.00 -4.52 7.45
N VAL A 133 9.59 -4.19 6.23
CA VAL A 133 8.74 -5.05 5.42
C VAL A 133 9.61 -6.12 4.75
N ALA A 134 9.12 -7.35 4.74
CA ALA A 134 9.77 -8.45 4.06
C ALA A 134 9.81 -8.23 2.54
N SER A 135 10.74 -8.91 1.86
CA SER A 135 10.81 -8.90 0.40
C SER A 135 9.55 -9.54 -0.21
N THR A 136 9.07 -8.95 -1.30
CA THR A 136 7.99 -9.53 -2.10
C THR A 136 8.55 -10.59 -3.03
N SER A 137 7.97 -11.79 -3.02
CA SER A 137 8.35 -12.89 -3.93
C SER A 137 7.44 -12.89 -5.15
N ILE A 138 8.04 -12.77 -6.33
CA ILE A 138 7.37 -12.76 -7.62
C ILE A 138 7.74 -14.04 -8.37
N THR A 139 6.76 -14.92 -8.56
CA THR A 139 6.92 -16.23 -9.23
C THR A 139 6.00 -16.38 -10.44
N GLY A 140 4.98 -15.51 -10.56
CA GLY A 140 4.02 -15.56 -11.65
C GLY A 140 4.40 -14.58 -12.77
N PHE A 141 4.64 -15.13 -13.97
CA PHE A 141 4.88 -14.35 -15.17
C PHE A 141 3.95 -14.86 -16.27
N THR A 142 3.23 -13.94 -16.90
CA THR A 142 2.30 -14.26 -17.99
C THR A 142 2.82 -13.76 -19.32
N ALA A 143 2.54 -14.48 -20.38
CA ALA A 143 2.85 -14.05 -21.73
C ALA A 143 2.09 -12.74 -22.04
N THR A 144 2.79 -11.80 -22.65
CA THR A 144 2.23 -10.51 -23.04
C THR A 144 2.71 -10.12 -24.43
N ALA A 145 1.83 -9.42 -25.16
CA ALA A 145 2.11 -8.87 -26.49
C ALA A 145 2.21 -7.34 -26.48
N ASP A 146 2.38 -6.75 -25.29
CA ASP A 146 2.45 -5.30 -25.19
C ASP A 146 3.81 -4.77 -25.71
N SER A 147 3.78 -3.59 -26.35
CA SER A 147 4.96 -3.02 -27.02
C SER A 147 6.04 -2.50 -26.06
N LYS A 148 5.77 -2.44 -24.78
CA LYS A 148 6.70 -1.95 -23.74
C LYS A 148 7.38 -3.06 -22.96
N SER A 149 6.83 -4.28 -22.98
CA SER A 149 7.33 -5.41 -22.24
C SER A 149 7.97 -6.48 -23.14
N LEU A 150 8.69 -7.38 -22.52
CA LEU A 150 9.20 -8.61 -23.14
C LEU A 150 8.09 -9.68 -23.11
N ALA A 151 8.39 -10.91 -23.59
CA ALA A 151 7.36 -11.93 -23.80
C ALA A 151 6.64 -12.37 -22.52
N LYS A 152 7.26 -12.21 -21.35
CA LYS A 152 6.71 -12.62 -20.06
C LYS A 152 6.77 -11.48 -19.05
N THR A 153 5.65 -11.21 -18.39
CA THR A 153 5.52 -10.06 -17.50
C THR A 153 4.87 -10.46 -16.18
N SER A 154 5.38 -9.95 -15.07
CA SER A 154 4.77 -10.10 -13.75
C SER A 154 3.48 -9.27 -13.65
N SER A 155 2.68 -9.56 -12.63
CA SER A 155 1.67 -8.60 -12.18
C SER A 155 2.33 -7.27 -11.76
N THR A 156 1.54 -6.21 -11.72
CA THR A 156 1.93 -4.90 -11.19
C THR A 156 2.07 -4.98 -9.67
N ILE A 157 3.18 -4.47 -9.16
CA ILE A 157 3.53 -4.52 -7.73
C ILE A 157 3.61 -3.10 -7.20
N GLY A 158 2.90 -2.82 -6.10
CA GLY A 158 2.97 -1.52 -5.44
C GLY A 158 4.40 -1.23 -4.99
N SER A 159 4.91 -0.09 -5.44
CA SER A 159 6.20 0.42 -5.00
C SER A 159 5.97 1.44 -3.88
N ARG A 160 6.63 1.26 -2.75
CA ARG A 160 6.52 2.13 -1.58
C ARG A 160 7.91 2.65 -1.21
N PRO A 161 8.45 3.59 -2.00
CA PRO A 161 9.81 4.06 -1.79
C PRO A 161 9.97 4.67 -0.39
N GLY A 162 11.05 4.31 0.26
CA GLY A 162 11.34 4.77 1.62
C GLY A 162 10.67 3.96 2.73
N ILE A 163 9.90 2.90 2.42
CA ILE A 163 9.21 2.10 3.44
C ILE A 163 10.16 1.48 4.49
N ASN A 164 11.38 1.17 4.09
CA ASN A 164 12.44 0.68 4.97
C ASN A 164 13.49 1.77 5.31
N ASN A 165 13.14 3.04 5.17
CA ASN A 165 14.07 4.20 5.34
C ASN A 165 15.29 4.17 4.39
N ASN A 166 15.13 3.65 3.20
CA ASN A 166 16.18 3.40 2.25
C ASN A 166 16.36 4.50 1.17
N LYS A 167 15.75 5.65 1.34
CA LYS A 167 15.84 6.79 0.41
C LYS A 167 15.43 6.46 -1.02
N ALA A 168 14.35 5.70 -1.19
CA ALA A 168 13.85 5.23 -2.49
C ALA A 168 14.80 4.28 -3.25
N LEU A 169 15.64 3.56 -2.54
CA LEU A 169 16.45 2.47 -3.08
C LEU A 169 15.58 1.22 -3.21
N HIS A 170 15.62 0.61 -4.38
CA HIS A 170 14.98 -0.67 -4.66
C HIS A 170 16.05 -1.73 -4.95
N THR A 171 15.87 -2.92 -4.40
CA THR A 171 16.77 -4.04 -4.62
C THR A 171 15.98 -5.25 -5.10
N ILE A 172 16.47 -5.90 -6.13
CA ILE A 172 15.93 -7.17 -6.61
C ILE A 172 17.00 -8.26 -6.60
N ALA A 173 16.56 -9.48 -6.31
CA ALA A 173 17.36 -10.69 -6.50
C ALA A 173 16.65 -11.56 -7.53
N VAL A 174 17.30 -11.76 -8.68
CA VAL A 174 16.78 -12.52 -9.81
C VAL A 174 17.34 -13.95 -9.76
N TYR A 175 16.47 -14.92 -9.62
CA TYR A 175 16.81 -16.34 -9.59
C TYR A 175 16.59 -16.94 -10.97
N THR A 176 17.62 -17.48 -11.57
CA THR A 176 17.57 -18.05 -12.92
C THR A 176 17.90 -19.54 -12.93
N LYS A 177 17.37 -20.26 -13.92
CA LYS A 177 17.65 -21.66 -14.21
C LYS A 177 17.94 -21.82 -15.71
N ASN A 178 19.21 -22.03 -16.05
CA ASN A 178 19.70 -22.16 -17.43
C ASN A 178 19.17 -21.09 -18.39
N PHE A 179 19.05 -19.85 -17.87
CA PHE A 179 18.41 -18.76 -18.58
C PHE A 179 19.41 -17.98 -19.44
N SER A 180 19.11 -17.92 -20.74
CA SER A 180 19.69 -16.93 -21.66
C SER A 180 18.58 -16.08 -22.20
N GLY A 181 18.76 -14.76 -22.10
CA GLY A 181 17.71 -13.83 -22.50
C GLY A 181 17.87 -12.47 -21.87
N SER A 182 16.79 -11.74 -21.84
CA SER A 182 16.75 -10.36 -21.40
C SER A 182 15.72 -10.13 -20.29
N LEU A 183 16.04 -9.25 -19.36
CA LEU A 183 15.17 -8.80 -18.26
C LEU A 183 15.11 -7.30 -18.22
N LYS A 184 13.92 -6.76 -18.01
CA LYS A 184 13.68 -5.32 -17.74
C LYS A 184 12.88 -5.15 -16.46
N VAL A 185 13.10 -4.03 -15.80
CA VAL A 185 12.22 -3.47 -14.79
C VAL A 185 11.48 -2.29 -15.38
N GLN A 186 10.19 -2.23 -15.17
CA GLN A 186 9.35 -1.14 -15.64
C GLN A 186 8.63 -0.49 -14.47
N GLY A 187 8.61 0.83 -14.47
CA GLY A 187 7.90 1.65 -13.49
C GLY A 187 6.69 2.35 -14.10
N THR A 188 5.79 2.76 -13.22
CA THR A 188 4.66 3.60 -13.59
C THR A 188 4.33 4.58 -12.47
N MET A 189 3.84 5.76 -12.86
CA MET A 189 3.28 6.76 -11.94
C MET A 189 1.75 6.67 -11.86
N VAL A 190 1.15 5.78 -12.64
CA VAL A 190 -0.30 5.53 -12.64
C VAL A 190 -0.65 4.54 -11.55
N SER A 191 -1.66 4.85 -10.74
CA SER A 191 -2.09 4.00 -9.63
C SER A 191 -2.75 2.70 -10.10
N SER A 192 -3.47 2.74 -11.22
CA SER A 192 -4.12 1.58 -11.84
C SER A 192 -3.83 1.57 -13.34
N PRO A 193 -2.63 1.12 -13.75
CA PRO A 193 -2.23 1.14 -15.15
C PRO A 193 -3.06 0.14 -15.97
N THR A 194 -3.52 0.56 -17.14
CA THR A 194 -4.34 -0.24 -18.05
C THR A 194 -3.71 -0.41 -19.43
N SER A 195 -2.66 0.34 -19.72
CA SER A 195 -1.98 0.37 -21.02
C SER A 195 -0.49 0.14 -20.87
N ALA A 196 0.14 -0.42 -21.90
CA ALA A 196 1.59 -0.49 -22.02
C ALA A 196 2.24 0.92 -21.95
N ASN A 197 1.55 1.93 -22.44
CA ASN A 197 2.04 3.31 -22.44
C ASN A 197 2.05 3.97 -21.05
N ASP A 198 1.44 3.34 -20.06
CA ASP A 198 1.51 3.79 -18.67
C ASP A 198 2.87 3.48 -18.02
N TYR A 199 3.68 2.65 -18.67
CA TYR A 199 4.97 2.18 -18.14
C TYR A 199 6.15 2.79 -18.88
N PHE A 200 7.25 2.91 -18.17
CA PHE A 200 8.57 3.27 -18.71
C PHE A 200 9.64 2.31 -18.20
N ASP A 201 10.67 2.09 -18.97
CA ASP A 201 11.78 1.22 -18.60
C ASP A 201 12.67 1.92 -17.56
N ILE A 202 13.09 1.19 -16.54
CA ILE A 202 14.00 1.66 -15.50
C ILE A 202 15.39 1.09 -15.77
N THR A 203 16.39 1.96 -15.83
CA THR A 203 17.80 1.54 -15.90
C THR A 203 18.31 1.23 -14.50
N MET A 204 18.86 0.03 -14.30
CA MET A 204 19.47 -0.35 -13.03
C MET A 204 20.70 0.48 -12.73
N THR A 205 21.03 0.61 -11.46
CA THR A 205 22.28 1.25 -11.03
C THR A 205 23.47 0.52 -11.68
N ASP A 206 24.38 1.29 -12.23
CA ASP A 206 25.59 0.82 -12.91
C ASP A 206 25.34 0.00 -14.21
N ALA A 207 24.10 -0.05 -14.71
CA ALA A 207 23.80 -0.66 -15.99
C ALA A 207 23.91 0.33 -17.15
N ALA A 208 24.39 -0.15 -18.30
CA ALA A 208 24.53 0.68 -19.52
C ALA A 208 23.19 0.91 -20.23
N SER A 209 22.19 0.06 -19.98
CA SER A 209 20.85 0.16 -20.56
C SER A 209 19.79 -0.39 -19.61
N ALA A 210 18.52 -0.14 -19.92
CA ALA A 210 17.40 -0.70 -19.17
C ALA A 210 17.19 -2.21 -19.45
N THR A 211 17.82 -2.76 -20.49
CA THR A 211 17.77 -4.17 -20.82
C THR A 211 18.99 -4.90 -20.23
N ASN A 212 18.75 -5.82 -19.33
CA ASN A 212 19.80 -6.63 -18.69
C ASN A 212 19.82 -8.01 -19.33
N THR A 213 20.99 -8.45 -19.81
CA THR A 213 21.16 -9.72 -20.54
C THR A 213 21.78 -10.78 -19.65
N PHE A 214 21.35 -12.04 -19.87
CA PHE A 214 21.83 -13.23 -19.20
C PHE A 214 22.30 -14.25 -20.24
N THR A 215 23.33 -15.01 -19.91
CA THR A 215 23.86 -16.09 -20.75
C THR A 215 24.00 -17.35 -19.91
N SER A 216 23.23 -18.38 -20.24
CA SER A 216 23.24 -19.70 -19.56
C SER A 216 23.29 -19.60 -18.03
N SER A 217 22.52 -18.66 -17.49
CA SER A 217 22.57 -18.34 -16.07
C SER A 217 21.78 -19.34 -15.25
N THR A 218 22.43 -19.89 -14.23
CA THR A 218 21.80 -20.64 -13.12
C THR A 218 22.36 -20.08 -11.84
N ALA A 219 21.86 -18.94 -11.42
CA ALA A 219 22.42 -18.16 -10.34
C ALA A 219 21.36 -17.23 -9.71
N VAL A 220 21.76 -16.58 -8.64
CA VAL A 220 21.05 -15.42 -8.07
C VAL A 220 21.85 -14.18 -8.41
N THR A 221 21.24 -13.25 -9.13
CA THR A 221 21.86 -11.97 -9.51
C THR A 221 21.08 -10.83 -8.86
N ASN A 222 21.77 -9.94 -8.17
CA ASN A 222 21.15 -8.78 -7.56
C ASN A 222 21.31 -7.54 -8.43
N PHE A 223 20.29 -6.70 -8.42
CA PHE A 223 20.29 -5.37 -9.03
C PHE A 223 19.69 -4.35 -8.08
N ASN A 224 20.15 -3.11 -8.21
CA ASN A 224 19.60 -1.98 -7.51
C ASN A 224 19.11 -0.93 -8.50
N PHE A 225 18.08 -0.20 -8.12
CA PHE A 225 17.64 1.00 -8.83
C PHE A 225 17.03 1.98 -7.83
N THR A 226 16.96 3.24 -8.19
CA THR A 226 16.42 4.32 -7.34
C THR A 226 15.29 5.02 -8.05
N GLY A 227 14.38 5.57 -7.28
CA GLY A 227 13.29 6.40 -7.78
C GLY A 227 12.01 6.22 -6.98
N VAL A 228 11.08 7.14 -7.18
CA VAL A 228 9.75 7.13 -6.57
C VAL A 228 8.74 6.74 -7.64
N TYR A 229 8.19 5.54 -7.55
CA TYR A 229 7.21 5.00 -8.48
C TYR A 229 5.93 4.66 -7.74
N GLN A 230 4.79 4.72 -8.42
CA GLN A 230 3.54 4.22 -7.87
C GLN A 230 3.54 2.69 -7.85
N ASN A 231 3.93 2.09 -8.97
CA ASN A 231 4.05 0.65 -9.12
C ASN A 231 5.26 0.29 -10.00
N VAL A 232 5.70 -0.96 -9.88
CA VAL A 232 6.71 -1.58 -10.74
C VAL A 232 6.21 -2.92 -11.27
N ARG A 233 6.78 -3.38 -12.39
CA ARG A 233 6.62 -4.73 -12.92
C ARG A 233 7.95 -5.21 -13.50
N PHE A 234 8.09 -6.53 -13.62
CA PHE A 234 9.28 -7.19 -14.16
C PHE A 234 8.91 -7.93 -15.44
N THR A 235 9.73 -7.77 -16.47
CA THR A 235 9.49 -8.44 -17.75
C THR A 235 10.75 -9.14 -18.21
N TRP A 236 10.61 -10.32 -18.85
CA TRP A 236 11.73 -11.07 -19.37
C TRP A 236 11.34 -11.88 -20.60
N ASP A 237 12.35 -12.21 -21.41
CA ASP A 237 12.21 -13.08 -22.57
C ASP A 237 13.45 -13.93 -22.74
N ASN A 238 13.28 -15.11 -23.33
CA ASN A 238 14.38 -15.99 -23.69
C ASN A 238 15.03 -15.53 -25.00
N ASP A 239 16.33 -15.78 -25.12
CA ASP A 239 16.97 -15.81 -26.42
C ASP A 239 16.38 -16.93 -27.27
N PRO A 240 16.48 -16.88 -28.63
CA PRO A 240 16.02 -17.96 -29.48
C PRO A 240 16.60 -19.32 -29.03
N ASP A 241 15.76 -20.34 -29.02
CA ASP A 241 16.09 -21.72 -28.63
C ASP A 241 16.47 -21.96 -27.16
N ASN A 242 16.48 -20.92 -26.32
CA ASN A 242 16.69 -21.07 -24.89
C ASN A 242 15.38 -21.42 -24.16
N THR A 243 15.40 -22.50 -23.38
CA THR A 243 14.26 -23.00 -22.58
C THR A 243 14.42 -22.74 -21.09
N GLY A 244 15.48 -22.03 -20.68
CA GLY A 244 15.70 -21.62 -19.31
C GLY A 244 14.66 -20.60 -18.84
N ILE A 245 14.62 -20.35 -17.56
CA ILE A 245 13.60 -19.49 -16.94
C ILE A 245 14.18 -18.51 -15.93
N VAL A 246 13.49 -17.40 -15.75
CA VAL A 246 13.52 -16.65 -14.49
C VAL A 246 12.55 -17.34 -13.53
N ASP A 247 13.11 -18.02 -12.53
CA ASP A 247 12.33 -18.84 -11.58
C ASP A 247 11.51 -17.97 -10.61
N LYS A 248 12.16 -16.97 -10.05
CA LYS A 248 11.53 -15.96 -9.18
C LYS A 248 12.36 -14.69 -9.12
N ILE A 249 11.72 -13.63 -8.72
CA ILE A 249 12.37 -12.37 -8.35
C ILE A 249 11.93 -12.02 -6.93
N LEU A 250 12.89 -11.78 -6.04
CA LEU A 250 12.61 -11.16 -4.75
C LEU A 250 12.81 -9.66 -4.88
N TYR A 251 11.82 -8.89 -4.48
CA TYR A 251 11.82 -7.45 -4.56
C TYR A 251 11.72 -6.83 -3.17
N ARG A 252 12.61 -5.90 -2.89
CA ARG A 252 12.69 -5.15 -1.63
C ARG A 252 12.87 -3.66 -1.90
N GLN A 253 12.19 -2.85 -1.08
CA GLN A 253 12.19 -1.40 -1.12
C GLN A 253 12.35 -0.80 0.28
#